data_132bc17b78400d12bbc8ccef09e1baa7
#
_entry.id   132bc17b78400d12bbc8ccef09e1baa7
#
_cell.length_a   1.000
_cell.length_b   1.000
_cell.length_c   1.000
_cell.angle_alpha   90.00
_cell.angle_beta   90.00
_cell.angle_gamma   90.00
#
_symmetry.space_group_name_H-M   'P 1'
#
loop_
_entity.id
_entity.type
_entity.pdbx_description
1 polymer ?
#
loop_
_entity_poly.entity_id
_entity_poly.type
_entity_poly.pdbx_seq_one_letter_code
_entity_poly.pdbx_strand_id
1 'polypeptide(L)'
;MTKVGMIPADCCNFRRAARRAGEIRYIVLHGAAGEGSARQQAERAAGYAAGVSAHYYVDGQAVWQSVADRDVAWHCGTRGAYAHPYCRNGNSIGVALCGRVQDGRRTFPPETVRRAQALVRRLMARYGIPAENVLRHYDVTHKTCPAPFVESDARWAAFCAGLDGPAAGGQSKGRRRSASGAKRQK
;
A
#
# COMPACT_ATOMS: atom_id res chain seq x y z
N MET A 1 16.43 -2.26 3.52
CA MET A 1 14.97 -2.58 3.57
C MET A 1 14.29 -1.67 4.59
N THR A 2 13.19 -1.02 4.24
CA THR A 2 12.41 -0.24 5.22
C THR A 2 11.79 -1.17 6.23
N LYS A 3 12.15 -1.01 7.51
CA LYS A 3 11.54 -1.75 8.62
C LYS A 3 10.07 -1.33 8.73
N VAL A 4 9.17 -2.31 8.81
CA VAL A 4 7.73 -2.07 9.04
C VAL A 4 7.48 -2.28 10.52
N GLY A 5 7.01 -1.21 11.19
CA GLY A 5 6.53 -1.30 12.57
C GLY A 5 5.12 -1.91 12.61
N MET A 6 4.69 -2.36 13.79
CA MET A 6 3.35 -2.90 14.00
C MET A 6 2.68 -2.17 15.16
N ILE A 7 1.49 -1.62 14.90
CA ILE A 7 0.54 -1.13 15.93
C ILE A 7 -0.82 -1.69 15.52
N PRO A 8 -1.29 -2.78 16.16
CA PRO A 8 -2.53 -3.41 15.77
C PRO A 8 -3.72 -2.46 15.95
N ALA A 9 -4.62 -2.43 14.95
CA ALA A 9 -5.91 -1.77 15.07
C ALA A 9 -6.74 -2.46 16.17
N ASP A 10 -7.64 -1.69 16.80
CA ASP A 10 -8.63 -2.28 17.69
C ASP A 10 -9.50 -3.30 16.95
N CYS A 11 -9.87 -4.37 17.62
CA CYS A 11 -10.62 -5.48 17.00
C CYS A 11 -11.99 -5.05 16.43
N CYS A 12 -12.56 -3.92 16.88
CA CYS A 12 -13.79 -3.36 16.35
C CYS A 12 -13.59 -2.45 15.11
N ASN A 13 -12.36 -2.30 14.61
CA ASN A 13 -12.03 -1.48 13.44
C ASN A 13 -11.65 -2.30 12.20
N PHE A 14 -11.66 -3.62 12.29
CA PHE A 14 -11.40 -4.52 11.15
C PHE A 14 -12.15 -5.85 11.35
N ARG A 15 -12.17 -6.69 10.34
CA ARG A 15 -12.75 -8.04 10.43
C ARG A 15 -11.65 -9.11 10.29
N ARG A 16 -11.56 -10.04 11.23
CA ARG A 16 -10.71 -11.23 11.08
C ARG A 16 -11.26 -12.11 9.96
N ALA A 17 -10.42 -12.55 9.03
CA ALA A 17 -10.85 -13.24 7.82
C ALA A 17 -9.97 -14.40 7.38
N ALA A 18 -8.71 -14.47 7.79
CA ALA A 18 -7.75 -15.50 7.36
C ALA A 18 -7.66 -15.64 5.81
N ARG A 19 -7.68 -14.50 5.07
CA ARG A 19 -7.61 -14.48 3.61
C ARG A 19 -6.38 -15.21 3.09
N ARG A 20 -6.55 -16.01 2.03
CA ARG A 20 -5.43 -16.59 1.27
C ARG A 20 -4.81 -15.55 0.35
N ALA A 21 -3.55 -15.77 -0.05
CA ALA A 21 -2.83 -14.84 -0.93
C ALA A 21 -3.60 -14.53 -2.23
N GLY A 22 -4.18 -15.53 -2.89
CA GLY A 22 -4.95 -15.37 -4.14
C GLY A 22 -6.29 -14.64 -3.98
N GLU A 23 -6.76 -14.40 -2.75
CA GLU A 23 -7.97 -13.60 -2.49
C GLU A 23 -7.67 -12.11 -2.42
N ILE A 24 -6.38 -11.72 -2.28
CA ILE A 24 -5.91 -10.34 -2.24
C ILE A 24 -5.53 -9.94 -3.66
N ARG A 25 -6.40 -9.20 -4.33
CA ARG A 25 -6.29 -8.87 -5.76
C ARG A 25 -6.06 -7.40 -6.06
N TYR A 26 -6.23 -6.52 -5.09
CA TYR A 26 -6.13 -5.07 -5.27
C TYR A 26 -5.30 -4.43 -4.17
N ILE A 27 -4.65 -3.32 -4.51
CA ILE A 27 -4.07 -2.38 -3.55
C ILE A 27 -4.80 -1.05 -3.72
N VAL A 28 -5.33 -0.50 -2.63
CA VAL A 28 -6.07 0.76 -2.68
C VAL A 28 -5.33 1.83 -1.89
N LEU A 29 -5.01 2.94 -2.56
CA LEU A 29 -4.32 4.08 -1.97
C LEU A 29 -5.31 5.06 -1.37
N HIS A 30 -4.95 5.57 -0.19
CA HIS A 30 -5.70 6.56 0.57
C HIS A 30 -4.80 7.71 1.00
N GLY A 31 -5.39 8.88 1.25
CA GLY A 31 -4.81 9.88 2.14
C GLY A 31 -5.21 9.56 3.58
N ALA A 32 -4.24 9.53 4.48
CA ALA A 32 -4.54 9.36 5.90
C ALA A 32 -5.40 10.53 6.42
N ALA A 33 -6.28 10.26 7.36
CA ALA A 33 -7.17 11.27 7.92
C ALA A 33 -6.40 12.28 8.77
N GLY A 34 -6.59 13.58 8.49
CA GLY A 34 -5.91 14.64 9.22
C GLY A 34 -4.39 14.68 8.96
N GLU A 35 -3.67 15.36 9.82
CA GLU A 35 -2.21 15.44 9.84
C GLU A 35 -1.64 14.45 10.86
N GLY A 36 -0.35 14.22 10.79
CA GLY A 36 0.40 13.37 11.70
C GLY A 36 1.24 12.32 10.99
N SER A 37 2.11 11.70 11.76
CA SER A 37 2.99 10.62 11.30
C SER A 37 2.22 9.33 11.04
N ALA A 38 2.83 8.42 10.28
CA ALA A 38 2.29 7.08 10.06
C ALA A 38 2.04 6.31 11.37
N ARG A 39 2.90 6.52 12.37
CA ARG A 39 2.73 5.97 13.71
C ARG A 39 1.46 6.50 14.38
N GLN A 40 1.26 7.81 14.40
CA GLN A 40 0.07 8.42 14.99
C GLN A 40 -1.23 8.00 14.29
N GLN A 41 -1.19 7.78 12.97
CA GLN A 41 -2.34 7.26 12.24
C GLN A 41 -2.66 5.81 12.62
N ALA A 42 -1.64 4.97 12.81
CA ALA A 42 -1.82 3.61 13.30
C ALA A 42 -2.33 3.58 14.75
N GLU A 43 -1.85 4.47 15.62
CA GLU A 43 -2.34 4.65 16.98
C GLU A 43 -3.82 5.08 17.04
N ARG A 44 -4.26 5.93 16.10
CA ARG A 44 -5.70 6.28 15.96
C ARG A 44 -6.55 5.06 15.58
N ALA A 45 -6.06 4.21 14.67
CA ALA A 45 -6.76 2.98 14.30
C ALA A 45 -6.78 1.93 15.45
N ALA A 46 -5.83 2.02 16.38
CA ALA A 46 -5.82 1.24 17.61
C ALA A 46 -6.82 1.74 18.66
N GLY A 47 -7.37 2.94 18.49
CA GLY A 47 -8.42 3.49 19.35
C GLY A 47 -9.76 2.76 19.18
N TYR A 48 -10.51 2.64 20.26
CA TYR A 48 -11.83 1.99 20.27
C TYR A 48 -12.80 2.70 19.31
N ALA A 49 -13.54 1.91 18.54
CA ALA A 49 -14.62 2.37 17.65
C ALA A 49 -14.24 3.48 16.65
N ALA A 50 -13.00 3.48 16.14
CA ALA A 50 -12.60 4.42 15.08
C ALA A 50 -13.42 4.24 13.78
N GLY A 51 -14.04 3.06 13.58
CA GLY A 51 -14.92 2.76 12.45
C GLY A 51 -14.23 2.68 11.09
N VAL A 52 -12.92 2.90 11.05
CA VAL A 52 -12.07 2.85 9.85
C VAL A 52 -10.69 2.33 10.21
N SER A 53 -10.05 1.65 9.27
CA SER A 53 -8.65 1.22 9.38
C SER A 53 -8.02 1.09 8.00
N ALA A 54 -6.68 1.07 7.94
CA ALA A 54 -5.94 0.65 6.77
C ALA A 54 -4.98 -0.48 7.17
N HIS A 55 -4.51 -1.26 6.21
CA HIS A 55 -3.49 -2.26 6.50
C HIS A 55 -2.16 -1.59 6.82
N TYR A 56 -1.82 -0.52 6.09
CA TYR A 56 -0.57 0.21 6.24
C TYR A 56 -0.78 1.71 6.26
N TYR A 57 -0.03 2.38 7.13
CA TYR A 57 0.16 3.82 7.15
C TYR A 57 1.61 4.13 6.79
N VAL A 58 1.81 5.12 5.92
CA VAL A 58 3.13 5.44 5.34
C VAL A 58 3.37 6.94 5.41
N ASP A 59 4.53 7.33 5.97
CA ASP A 59 5.07 8.68 5.88
C ASP A 59 6.48 8.68 5.28
N GLY A 60 7.14 9.84 5.25
CA GLY A 60 8.51 9.97 4.75
C GLY A 60 9.58 9.26 5.59
N GLN A 61 9.27 8.79 6.79
CA GLN A 61 10.22 8.19 7.73
C GLN A 61 9.95 6.70 7.97
N ALA A 62 8.68 6.29 8.02
CA ALA A 62 8.30 4.96 8.47
C ALA A 62 7.11 4.37 7.70
N VAL A 63 6.95 3.05 7.86
CA VAL A 63 5.75 2.30 7.51
C VAL A 63 5.26 1.60 8.77
N TRP A 64 3.98 1.75 9.07
CA TRP A 64 3.32 1.06 10.18
C TRP A 64 2.19 0.19 9.66
N GLN A 65 2.25 -1.10 9.99
CA GLN A 65 1.15 -2.02 9.74
C GLN A 65 0.18 -1.97 10.91
N SER A 66 -1.12 -1.85 10.61
CA SER A 66 -2.18 -1.77 11.61
C SER A 66 -3.12 -2.97 11.55
N VAL A 67 -3.40 -3.46 10.34
CA VAL A 67 -4.19 -4.69 10.13
C VAL A 67 -3.33 -5.70 9.38
N ALA A 68 -3.33 -6.94 9.82
CA ALA A 68 -2.60 -8.01 9.13
C ALA A 68 -3.19 -8.24 7.73
N ASP A 69 -2.36 -8.52 6.73
CA ASP A 69 -2.80 -8.69 5.33
C ASP A 69 -3.87 -9.78 5.16
N ARG A 70 -3.86 -10.82 6.02
CA ARG A 70 -4.86 -11.88 6.03
C ARG A 70 -6.23 -11.45 6.54
N ASP A 71 -6.32 -10.31 7.22
CA ASP A 71 -7.55 -9.76 7.79
C ASP A 71 -8.11 -8.65 6.89
N VAL A 72 -9.31 -8.17 7.16
CA VAL A 72 -10.01 -7.19 6.32
C VAL A 72 -10.05 -5.84 7.03
N ALA A 73 -9.21 -4.91 6.61
CA ALA A 73 -9.29 -3.52 7.05
C ALA A 73 -10.52 -2.81 6.44
N TRP A 74 -11.05 -1.82 7.15
CA TRP A 74 -12.22 -1.05 6.71
C TRP A 74 -11.79 0.26 6.07
N HIS A 75 -11.43 0.22 4.77
CA HIS A 75 -10.87 1.36 4.05
C HIS A 75 -11.62 1.75 2.76
N CYS A 76 -12.37 0.82 2.15
CA CYS A 76 -13.11 1.08 0.90
C CYS A 76 -14.59 1.37 1.15
N GLY A 77 -14.96 1.88 2.34
CA GLY A 77 -16.35 2.19 2.66
C GLY A 77 -16.90 3.31 1.78
N THR A 78 -18.16 3.15 1.36
CA THR A 78 -18.93 4.16 0.62
C THR A 78 -20.33 4.29 1.22
N ARG A 79 -20.92 5.48 1.09
CA ARG A 79 -22.34 5.72 1.41
C ARG A 79 -23.27 5.48 0.21
N GLY A 80 -22.70 5.30 -0.98
CA GLY A 80 -23.41 5.05 -2.24
C GLY A 80 -22.98 3.74 -2.89
N ALA A 81 -23.24 3.63 -4.18
CA ALA A 81 -22.78 2.51 -4.98
C ALA A 81 -21.25 2.52 -5.14
N TYR A 82 -20.68 1.33 -5.30
CA TYR A 82 -19.30 1.20 -5.73
C TYR A 82 -19.18 1.52 -7.21
N ALA A 83 -18.19 2.33 -7.58
CA ALA A 83 -17.82 2.62 -8.97
C ALA A 83 -17.05 1.44 -9.59
N HIS A 84 -16.11 0.85 -8.83
CA HIS A 84 -15.37 -0.31 -9.30
C HIS A 84 -16.20 -1.59 -9.17
N PRO A 85 -16.30 -2.42 -10.24
CA PRO A 85 -17.17 -3.60 -10.23
C PRO A 85 -16.79 -4.66 -9.19
N TYR A 86 -15.49 -4.83 -8.90
CA TYR A 86 -15.00 -5.96 -8.11
C TYR A 86 -14.24 -5.58 -6.83
N CYS A 87 -13.55 -4.43 -6.77
CA CYS A 87 -12.71 -4.08 -5.63
C CYS A 87 -13.55 -3.76 -4.39
N ARG A 88 -13.24 -4.40 -3.26
CA ARG A 88 -13.89 -4.25 -1.94
C ARG A 88 -12.85 -4.41 -0.83
N ASN A 89 -13.22 -4.09 0.42
CA ASN A 89 -12.37 -4.36 1.59
C ASN A 89 -11.89 -5.82 1.63
N GLY A 90 -12.77 -6.76 1.27
CA GLY A 90 -12.49 -8.19 1.40
C GLY A 90 -11.40 -8.73 0.47
N ASN A 91 -11.09 -8.05 -0.62
CA ASN A 91 -10.13 -8.50 -1.63
C ASN A 91 -9.02 -7.48 -1.93
N SER A 92 -8.83 -6.50 -1.04
CA SER A 92 -7.80 -5.45 -1.22
C SER A 92 -6.95 -5.24 0.03
N ILE A 93 -5.80 -4.60 -0.19
CA ILE A 93 -4.91 -4.05 0.85
C ILE A 93 -5.04 -2.52 0.80
N GLY A 94 -5.43 -1.90 1.91
CA GLY A 94 -5.45 -0.44 2.03
C GLY A 94 -4.09 0.11 2.48
N VAL A 95 -3.57 1.08 1.74
CA VAL A 95 -2.33 1.81 2.05
C VAL A 95 -2.65 3.29 2.16
N ALA A 96 -2.52 3.86 3.36
CA ALA A 96 -2.81 5.25 3.65
C ALA A 96 -1.51 6.08 3.72
N LEU A 97 -1.39 7.06 2.83
CA LEU A 97 -0.27 7.99 2.78
C LEU A 97 -0.52 9.17 3.72
N CYS A 98 0.42 9.43 4.62
CA CYS A 98 0.40 10.60 5.47
C CYS A 98 0.85 11.82 4.68
N GLY A 99 -0.03 12.79 4.56
CA GLY A 99 0.22 14.06 3.91
C GLY A 99 0.40 15.19 4.91
N ARG A 100 0.64 16.37 4.38
CA ARG A 100 0.61 17.65 5.09
C ARG A 100 -0.28 18.63 4.34
N VAL A 101 -0.78 19.63 5.01
CA VAL A 101 -1.46 20.77 4.38
C VAL A 101 -0.40 21.82 4.04
N GLN A 102 -0.38 22.26 2.80
CA GLN A 102 0.44 23.33 2.31
C GLN A 102 -0.43 24.24 1.44
N ASP A 103 -0.45 25.53 1.76
CA ASP A 103 -1.29 26.54 1.08
C ASP A 103 -2.76 26.13 0.96
N GLY A 104 -3.31 25.58 2.06
CA GLY A 104 -4.69 25.11 2.14
C GLY A 104 -4.98 23.80 1.37
N ARG A 105 -3.99 23.22 0.71
CA ARG A 105 -4.14 21.98 -0.06
C ARG A 105 -3.37 20.82 0.57
N ARG A 106 -3.95 19.65 0.52
CA ARG A 106 -3.26 18.43 0.96
C ARG A 106 -2.23 18.02 -0.08
N THR A 107 -1.01 17.73 0.38
CA THR A 107 0.09 17.26 -0.45
C THR A 107 0.76 16.04 0.18
N PHE A 108 1.45 15.24 -0.63
CA PHE A 108 2.31 14.15 -0.14
C PHE A 108 3.77 14.57 -0.31
N PRO A 109 4.59 14.58 0.76
CA PRO A 109 6.03 14.75 0.65
C PRO A 109 6.63 13.71 -0.31
N PRO A 110 7.64 14.07 -1.12
CA PRO A 110 8.28 13.13 -2.05
C PRO A 110 8.78 11.85 -1.40
N GLU A 111 9.26 11.93 -0.14
CA GLU A 111 9.72 10.78 0.65
C GLU A 111 8.58 9.81 0.97
N THR A 112 7.39 10.36 1.31
CA THR A 112 6.17 9.56 1.53
C THR A 112 5.78 8.81 0.25
N VAL A 113 5.80 9.50 -0.89
CA VAL A 113 5.48 8.89 -2.20
C VAL A 113 6.46 7.76 -2.53
N ARG A 114 7.78 8.03 -2.44
CA ARG A 114 8.81 7.00 -2.72
C ARG A 114 8.68 5.78 -1.82
N ARG A 115 8.39 5.99 -0.54
CA ARG A 115 8.22 4.90 0.43
C ARG A 115 6.95 4.10 0.17
N ALA A 116 5.86 4.78 -0.17
CA ALA A 116 4.61 4.13 -0.57
C ALA A 116 4.79 3.30 -1.85
N GLN A 117 5.48 3.81 -2.87
CA GLN A 117 5.83 3.05 -4.07
C GLN A 117 6.65 1.79 -3.73
N ALA A 118 7.66 1.89 -2.86
CA ALA A 118 8.46 0.75 -2.43
C ALA A 118 7.63 -0.31 -1.69
N LEU A 119 6.68 0.12 -0.83
CA LEU A 119 5.75 -0.80 -0.17
C LEU A 119 4.82 -1.46 -1.17
N VAL A 120 4.20 -0.68 -2.06
CA VAL A 120 3.25 -1.18 -3.07
C VAL A 120 3.92 -2.19 -3.98
N ARG A 121 5.12 -1.92 -4.54
CA ARG A 121 5.89 -2.90 -5.33
C ARG A 121 6.12 -4.21 -4.57
N ARG A 122 6.43 -4.14 -3.27
CA ARG A 122 6.61 -5.33 -2.44
C ARG A 122 5.32 -6.13 -2.28
N LEU A 123 4.18 -5.45 -2.10
CA LEU A 123 2.86 -6.08 -2.00
C LEU A 123 2.43 -6.67 -3.34
N MET A 124 2.65 -5.96 -4.45
CA MET A 124 2.43 -6.46 -5.81
C MET A 124 3.20 -7.77 -6.05
N ALA A 125 4.51 -7.78 -5.77
CA ALA A 125 5.33 -8.98 -5.92
C ALA A 125 4.91 -10.12 -4.99
N ARG A 126 4.49 -9.80 -3.76
CA ARG A 126 4.07 -10.80 -2.77
C ARG A 126 2.76 -11.50 -3.14
N TYR A 127 1.81 -10.76 -3.70
CA TYR A 127 0.45 -11.25 -3.97
C TYR A 127 0.15 -11.45 -5.45
N GLY A 128 1.12 -11.20 -6.33
CA GLY A 128 0.92 -11.29 -7.78
C GLY A 128 -0.07 -10.24 -8.29
N ILE A 129 -0.12 -9.06 -7.68
CA ILE A 129 -1.06 -7.99 -8.06
C ILE A 129 -0.45 -7.20 -9.21
N PRO A 130 -1.10 -7.14 -10.38
CA PRO A 130 -0.63 -6.35 -11.51
C PRO A 130 -0.84 -4.84 -11.27
N ALA A 131 -0.13 -4.00 -12.02
CA ALA A 131 -0.12 -2.55 -11.80
C ALA A 131 -1.50 -1.91 -11.98
N GLU A 132 -2.32 -2.40 -12.90
CA GLU A 132 -3.69 -1.95 -13.14
C GLU A 132 -4.64 -2.21 -11.97
N ASN A 133 -4.27 -3.09 -11.05
CA ASN A 133 -5.02 -3.37 -9.82
C ASN A 133 -4.54 -2.54 -8.61
N VAL A 134 -3.62 -1.59 -8.85
CA VAL A 134 -3.28 -0.55 -7.88
C VAL A 134 -4.20 0.65 -8.14
N LEU A 135 -5.11 0.90 -7.22
CA LEU A 135 -6.22 1.83 -7.39
C LEU A 135 -6.15 2.97 -6.37
N ARG A 136 -6.73 4.12 -6.72
CA ARG A 136 -7.10 5.15 -5.74
C ARG A 136 -8.44 4.76 -5.09
N HIS A 137 -8.70 5.20 -3.88
CA HIS A 137 -10.04 5.06 -3.30
C HIS A 137 -11.12 5.70 -4.22
N TYR A 138 -10.75 6.78 -4.91
CA TYR A 138 -11.58 7.41 -5.94
C TYR A 138 -12.05 6.42 -7.01
N ASP A 139 -11.17 5.57 -7.51
CA ASP A 139 -11.48 4.59 -8.56
C ASP A 139 -12.47 3.51 -8.05
N VAL A 140 -12.56 3.35 -6.72
CA VAL A 140 -13.43 2.36 -6.08
C VAL A 140 -14.81 2.93 -5.73
N THR A 141 -14.90 4.21 -5.33
CA THR A 141 -16.12 4.79 -4.74
C THR A 141 -16.45 6.21 -5.18
N HIS A 142 -15.67 6.82 -6.06
CA HIS A 142 -15.70 8.24 -6.44
C HIS A 142 -15.49 9.23 -5.29
N LYS A 143 -15.06 8.76 -4.12
CA LYS A 143 -14.63 9.65 -3.04
C LYS A 143 -13.33 10.34 -3.45
N THR A 144 -13.20 11.66 -3.25
CA THR A 144 -11.96 12.42 -3.53
C THR A 144 -10.84 11.98 -2.56
N CYS A 145 -10.30 10.78 -2.79
CA CYS A 145 -9.28 10.16 -1.95
C CYS A 145 -8.39 9.23 -2.79
N PRO A 146 -7.08 9.38 -2.69
CA PRO A 146 -6.36 10.45 -2.01
C PRO A 146 -6.39 11.76 -2.83
N ALA A 147 -6.79 12.86 -2.22
CA ALA A 147 -6.98 14.13 -2.92
C ALA A 147 -5.79 14.55 -3.80
N PRO A 148 -4.50 14.47 -3.34
CA PRO A 148 -3.37 14.85 -4.19
C PRO A 148 -3.23 14.06 -5.50
N PHE A 149 -3.76 12.84 -5.57
CA PHE A 149 -3.73 12.00 -6.77
C PHE A 149 -5.04 12.05 -7.58
N VAL A 150 -6.11 12.57 -6.99
CA VAL A 150 -7.38 12.83 -7.70
C VAL A 150 -7.36 14.20 -8.37
N GLU A 151 -6.78 15.19 -7.70
CA GLU A 151 -6.67 16.57 -8.19
C GLU A 151 -5.58 16.76 -9.25
N SER A 152 -4.73 15.75 -9.50
CA SER A 152 -3.63 15.82 -10.45
C SER A 152 -3.33 14.46 -11.07
N ASP A 153 -3.78 14.28 -12.31
CA ASP A 153 -3.48 13.07 -13.10
C ASP A 153 -1.97 12.89 -13.32
N ALA A 154 -1.22 13.98 -13.44
CA ALA A 154 0.23 13.92 -13.57
C ALA A 154 0.90 13.32 -12.31
N ARG A 155 0.43 13.66 -11.11
CA ARG A 155 0.95 13.06 -9.86
C ARG A 155 0.57 11.60 -9.74
N TRP A 156 -0.65 11.24 -10.17
CA TRP A 156 -1.07 9.84 -10.19
C TRP A 156 -0.25 9.03 -11.20
N ALA A 157 -0.09 9.52 -12.42
CA ALA A 157 0.73 8.88 -13.45
C ALA A 157 2.18 8.71 -12.99
N ALA A 158 2.78 9.73 -12.36
CA ALA A 158 4.13 9.64 -11.79
C ALA A 158 4.22 8.60 -10.65
N PHE A 159 3.17 8.45 -9.84
CA PHE A 159 3.12 7.40 -8.83
C PHE A 159 3.10 6.01 -9.50
N CYS A 160 2.25 5.80 -10.50
CA CYS A 160 2.13 4.53 -11.23
C CYS A 160 3.44 4.18 -11.96
N ALA A 161 4.04 5.12 -12.68
CA ALA A 161 5.33 4.92 -13.35
C ALA A 161 6.45 4.47 -12.39
N GLY A 162 6.39 4.92 -11.13
CA GLY A 162 7.33 4.46 -10.11
C GLY A 162 7.08 3.02 -9.61
N LEU A 163 6.02 2.33 -10.07
CA LEU A 163 5.75 0.93 -9.72
C LEU A 163 6.45 -0.05 -10.67
N ASP A 164 6.88 0.38 -11.85
CA ASP A 164 7.54 -0.45 -12.86
C ASP A 164 9.02 -0.75 -12.55
N GLY A 165 9.58 -0.12 -11.52
CA GLY A 165 10.96 -0.33 -11.09
C GLY A 165 11.15 -1.65 -10.32
N PRO A 166 12.39 -2.20 -10.28
CA PRO A 166 12.67 -3.43 -9.55
C PRO A 166 12.29 -3.28 -8.07
N ALA A 167 11.67 -4.29 -7.50
CA ALA A 167 11.41 -4.35 -6.06
C ALA A 167 12.74 -4.22 -5.32
N ALA A 168 12.92 -3.17 -4.52
CA ALA A 168 14.14 -2.97 -3.76
C ALA A 168 14.37 -4.18 -2.82
N GLY A 169 15.29 -5.09 -3.18
CA GLY A 169 15.66 -6.21 -2.33
C GLY A 169 15.86 -7.57 -3.00
N GLY A 170 15.77 -7.70 -4.32
CA GLY A 170 16.14 -8.94 -5.01
C GLY A 170 17.63 -8.96 -5.35
N GLN A 171 18.49 -9.43 -4.44
CA GLN A 171 19.83 -9.88 -4.84
C GLN A 171 19.64 -11.15 -5.68
N SER A 172 19.82 -11.04 -7.00
CA SER A 172 20.01 -12.20 -7.86
C SER A 172 21.27 -12.92 -7.40
N LYS A 173 21.13 -14.08 -6.78
CA LYS A 173 22.27 -15.01 -6.61
C LYS A 173 22.73 -15.38 -8.00
N GLY A 174 23.79 -14.74 -8.48
CA GLY A 174 24.49 -15.07 -9.71
C GLY A 174 24.87 -16.55 -9.67
N ARG A 175 24.28 -17.31 -10.56
CA ARG A 175 24.60 -18.70 -10.82
C ARG A 175 26.02 -18.74 -11.43
N ARG A 176 27.04 -18.92 -10.59
CA ARG A 176 28.40 -19.20 -11.07
C ARG A 176 28.33 -20.47 -11.92
N ARG A 177 28.48 -20.33 -13.23
CA ARG A 177 28.79 -21.46 -14.12
C ARG A 177 30.22 -21.88 -13.81
N SER A 178 30.39 -23.07 -13.23
CA SER A 178 31.66 -23.75 -13.14
C SER A 178 32.05 -24.24 -14.53
N ALA A 179 33.09 -23.65 -15.12
CA ALA A 179 33.74 -24.18 -16.28
C ALA A 179 34.61 -25.35 -15.85
N SER A 180 34.21 -26.58 -16.11
CA SER A 180 35.05 -27.75 -16.00
C SER A 180 35.97 -27.82 -17.20
N GLY A 181 37.25 -27.56 -16.98
CA GLY A 181 38.32 -27.75 -17.96
C GLY A 181 38.53 -29.21 -18.27
N ALA A 182 38.34 -29.60 -19.51
CA ALA A 182 38.79 -30.89 -20.03
C ALA A 182 40.29 -30.87 -20.22
N LYS A 183 41.03 -31.63 -19.43
CA LYS A 183 42.42 -32.00 -19.72
C LYS A 183 42.43 -33.18 -20.70
N ARG A 184 42.90 -32.94 -21.92
CA ARG A 184 43.41 -34.03 -22.79
C ARG A 184 44.76 -34.48 -22.28
N GLN A 185 44.91 -35.76 -22.08
CA GLN A 185 46.24 -36.45 -22.00
C GLN A 185 46.52 -37.19 -23.32
N LYS A 186 47.76 -37.08 -23.73
CA LYS A 186 48.37 -37.90 -24.76
C LYS A 186 48.64 -39.31 -24.21
#